data_42664cee8d7328c3bf49ef04212ac2af
#
_entry.id   42664cee8d7328c3bf49ef04212ac2af
#
_cell.length_a   1.000
_cell.length_b   1.000
_cell.length_c   1.000
_cell.angle_alpha   90.00
_cell.angle_beta   90.00
_cell.angle_gamma   90.00
#
_symmetry.space_group_name_H-M   'P 1'
#
loop_
_entity.id
_entity.type
_entity.pdbx_description
1 polymer ?
#
loop_
_entity_poly.entity_id
_entity_poly.type
_entity_poly.pdbx_seq_one_letter_code
_entity_poly.pdbx_strand_id
1 'polypeptide(L)'
;MDSCKIERFNQVNEEIPELDTVLKVLYSAIEKEGLENTIFNVIIVDNEYIHELNRDYRNIDRETDVITFALEDDDTMVLPDGVRVLGDIYISIDKARSQAEEYGHSFLREICFLAVHGFYHLLGYDHMTPEDEKVMFGKQEEVLSAYGITR
;
A
#
# COMPACT_ATOMS: atom_id res chain seq x y z
N MET A 1 6.33 16.53 7.65
CA MET A 1 6.48 16.21 6.38
C MET A 1 7.81 15.66 6.08
N ASP A 2 8.82 16.41 6.34
CA ASP A 2 10.16 15.94 6.06
C ASP A 2 10.61 14.84 7.01
N SER A 3 9.85 14.60 8.07
CA SER A 3 10.16 13.56 9.02
C SER A 3 9.70 12.17 8.57
N CYS A 4 8.93 12.09 7.50
CA CYS A 4 8.43 10.82 7.00
C CYS A 4 9.06 10.48 5.65
N LYS A 5 9.27 9.20 5.42
CA LYS A 5 9.89 8.75 4.18
C LYS A 5 9.26 7.48 3.67
N ILE A 6 9.01 7.44 2.37
CA ILE A 6 8.56 6.24 1.68
C ILE A 6 9.66 5.83 0.72
N GLU A 7 10.21 4.62 0.94
CA GLU A 7 11.19 4.05 0.02
C GLU A 7 10.45 3.21 -1.00
N ARG A 8 10.78 3.39 -2.27
CA ARG A 8 10.16 2.59 -3.32
C ARG A 8 11.19 1.68 -3.95
N PHE A 9 10.77 0.45 -4.22
CA PHE A 9 11.61 -0.55 -4.87
C PHE A 9 10.83 -1.13 -6.03
N ASN A 10 11.39 -1.06 -7.21
CA ASN A 10 10.79 -1.63 -8.40
C ASN A 10 11.56 -2.89 -8.77
N GLN A 11 10.96 -4.06 -8.53
CA GLN A 11 11.60 -5.35 -8.78
C GLN A 11 11.25 -5.92 -10.15
N VAL A 12 10.43 -5.19 -10.92
CA VAL A 12 10.14 -5.61 -12.28
C VAL A 12 11.03 -4.85 -13.25
N ASN A 13 11.29 -5.45 -14.41
CA ASN A 13 12.24 -4.90 -15.35
C ASN A 13 11.57 -3.93 -16.34
N GLU A 14 10.85 -2.96 -15.81
CA GLU A 14 10.21 -1.92 -16.62
C GLU A 14 10.00 -0.67 -15.80
N GLU A 15 9.90 0.46 -16.46
CA GLU A 15 9.62 1.72 -15.79
C GLU A 15 8.11 1.83 -15.56
N ILE A 16 7.74 2.39 -14.42
CA ILE A 16 6.34 2.58 -14.04
C ILE A 16 6.16 4.04 -13.63
N PRO A 17 5.87 4.92 -14.61
CA PRO A 17 5.73 6.37 -14.31
C PRO A 17 4.66 6.68 -13.28
N GLU A 18 3.63 5.85 -13.19
CA GLU A 18 2.54 6.03 -12.23
C GLU A 18 3.01 5.99 -10.79
N LEU A 19 4.18 5.43 -10.51
CA LEU A 19 4.71 5.37 -9.15
C LEU A 19 4.95 6.75 -8.55
N ASP A 20 5.27 7.75 -9.36
CA ASP A 20 5.45 9.10 -8.87
C ASP A 20 4.14 9.63 -8.27
N THR A 21 3.03 9.36 -8.92
CA THR A 21 1.70 9.74 -8.42
C THR A 21 1.34 8.93 -7.18
N VAL A 22 1.63 7.63 -7.19
CA VAL A 22 1.39 6.77 -6.03
C VAL A 22 2.07 7.34 -4.79
N LEU A 23 3.34 7.76 -4.92
CA LEU A 23 4.07 8.33 -3.79
C LEU A 23 3.44 9.63 -3.31
N LYS A 24 3.02 10.50 -4.23
CA LYS A 24 2.35 11.75 -3.87
C LYS A 24 1.06 11.50 -3.08
N VAL A 25 0.28 10.52 -3.53
CA VAL A 25 -0.96 10.15 -2.86
C VAL A 25 -0.66 9.60 -1.47
N LEU A 26 0.36 8.75 -1.33
CA LEU A 26 0.74 8.20 -0.03
C LEU A 26 1.26 9.28 0.93
N TYR A 27 2.05 10.23 0.44
CA TYR A 27 2.50 11.34 1.29
C TYR A 27 1.32 12.20 1.75
N SER A 28 0.31 12.36 0.89
CA SER A 28 -0.92 13.05 1.28
C SER A 28 -1.65 12.28 2.40
N ALA A 29 -1.67 10.96 2.31
CA ALA A 29 -2.29 10.13 3.36
C ALA A 29 -1.53 10.25 4.68
N ILE A 30 -0.19 10.28 4.63
CA ILE A 30 0.64 10.49 5.81
C ILE A 30 0.28 11.81 6.48
N GLU A 31 0.17 12.86 5.69
CA GLU A 31 -0.16 14.18 6.20
C GLU A 31 -1.56 14.22 6.81
N LYS A 32 -2.51 13.61 6.13
CA LYS A 32 -3.90 13.53 6.60
C LYS A 32 -4.00 12.81 7.94
N GLU A 33 -3.21 11.74 8.13
CA GLU A 33 -3.21 10.97 9.38
C GLU A 33 -2.31 11.60 10.45
N GLY A 34 -1.64 12.70 10.15
CA GLY A 34 -0.82 13.41 11.13
C GLY A 34 0.41 12.63 11.58
N LEU A 35 0.96 11.79 10.72
CA LEU A 35 2.12 10.97 11.08
C LEU A 35 3.42 11.77 11.03
N GLU A 36 4.31 11.49 11.97
CA GLU A 36 5.64 12.10 12.03
C GLU A 36 6.69 11.02 12.27
N ASN A 37 7.90 11.26 11.79
CA ASN A 37 9.04 10.35 11.98
C ASN A 37 8.71 8.91 11.61
N THR A 38 8.04 8.72 10.48
CA THR A 38 7.52 7.43 10.06
C THR A 38 8.09 7.05 8.70
N ILE A 39 8.51 5.79 8.57
CA ILE A 39 8.99 5.27 7.29
C ILE A 39 8.28 3.96 6.96
N PHE A 40 8.15 3.67 5.68
CA PHE A 40 7.70 2.37 5.20
C PHE A 40 8.14 2.20 3.75
N ASN A 41 8.00 0.98 3.25
CA ASN A 41 8.47 0.62 1.92
C ASN A 41 7.31 0.22 1.00
N VAL A 42 7.42 0.60 -0.27
CA VAL A 42 6.51 0.16 -1.32
C VAL A 42 7.34 -0.61 -2.34
N ILE A 43 7.03 -1.87 -2.53
CA ILE A 43 7.79 -2.75 -3.41
C ILE A 43 6.87 -3.26 -4.53
N ILE A 44 7.26 -2.97 -5.78
CA ILE A 44 6.50 -3.41 -6.95
C ILE A 44 7.12 -4.72 -7.45
N VAL A 45 6.28 -5.73 -7.57
CA VAL A 45 6.71 -7.08 -7.95
C VAL A 45 5.77 -7.64 -9.03
N ASP A 46 6.13 -8.79 -9.59
CA ASP A 46 5.28 -9.48 -10.55
C ASP A 46 4.44 -10.56 -9.85
N ASN A 47 3.58 -11.23 -10.62
CA ASN A 47 2.71 -12.27 -10.06
C ASN A 47 3.50 -13.43 -9.47
N GLU A 48 4.60 -13.83 -10.10
CA GLU A 48 5.40 -14.94 -9.61
C GLU A 48 5.99 -14.63 -8.24
N TYR A 49 6.55 -13.44 -8.08
CA TYR A 49 7.15 -13.00 -6.82
C TYR A 49 6.10 -12.95 -5.70
N ILE A 50 4.96 -12.33 -5.97
CA ILE A 50 3.93 -12.18 -4.93
C ILE A 50 3.27 -13.52 -4.60
N HIS A 51 3.19 -14.43 -5.56
CA HIS A 51 2.73 -15.79 -5.33
C HIS A 51 3.65 -16.51 -4.33
N GLU A 52 4.96 -16.40 -4.51
CA GLU A 52 5.93 -16.99 -3.60
C GLU A 52 5.82 -16.40 -2.19
N LEU A 53 5.66 -15.09 -2.09
CA LEU A 53 5.46 -14.43 -0.80
C LEU A 53 4.20 -14.94 -0.10
N ASN A 54 3.11 -15.05 -0.85
CA ASN A 54 1.84 -15.48 -0.29
C ASN A 54 1.91 -16.92 0.21
N ARG A 55 2.56 -17.78 -0.58
CA ARG A 55 2.76 -19.18 -0.21
C ARG A 55 3.66 -19.33 1.02
N ASP A 56 4.80 -18.65 1.02
CA ASP A 56 5.82 -18.83 2.05
C ASP A 56 5.47 -18.17 3.39
N TYR A 57 4.77 -17.04 3.37
CA TYR A 57 4.49 -16.28 4.59
C TYR A 57 3.04 -16.32 5.04
N ARG A 58 2.10 -16.68 4.16
CA ARG A 58 0.68 -16.71 4.50
C ARG A 58 0.06 -18.08 4.28
N ASN A 59 0.81 -19.05 3.78
CA ASN A 59 0.35 -20.39 3.46
C ASN A 59 -0.79 -20.43 2.43
N ILE A 60 -0.81 -19.45 1.54
CA ILE A 60 -1.80 -19.37 0.47
C ILE A 60 -1.07 -19.54 -0.85
N ASP A 61 -1.28 -20.67 -1.51
CA ASP A 61 -0.56 -21.01 -2.72
C ASP A 61 -1.22 -20.43 -3.98
N ARG A 62 -1.19 -19.11 -4.07
CA ARG A 62 -1.69 -18.38 -5.24
C ARG A 62 -1.19 -16.93 -5.21
N GLU A 63 -1.29 -16.25 -6.34
CA GLU A 63 -0.96 -14.85 -6.43
C GLU A 63 -2.06 -13.98 -5.81
N THR A 64 -1.72 -12.76 -5.43
CA THR A 64 -2.66 -11.78 -4.93
C THR A 64 -2.26 -10.40 -5.45
N ASP A 65 -3.05 -9.37 -5.13
CA ASP A 65 -2.77 -8.01 -5.62
C ASP A 65 -1.82 -7.24 -4.69
N VAL A 66 -2.01 -7.34 -3.39
CA VAL A 66 -1.22 -6.61 -2.42
C VAL A 66 -1.00 -7.45 -1.17
N ILE A 67 0.23 -7.40 -0.64
CA ILE A 67 0.55 -8.03 0.64
C ILE A 67 1.24 -6.99 1.51
N THR A 68 0.82 -6.88 2.76
CA THR A 68 1.45 -5.98 3.71
C THR A 68 2.09 -6.78 4.85
N PHE A 69 3.25 -6.32 5.28
CA PHE A 69 3.91 -6.85 6.47
C PHE A 69 4.03 -5.70 7.45
N ALA A 70 3.11 -5.67 8.40
CA ALA A 70 3.06 -4.61 9.40
C ALA A 70 3.99 -4.94 10.56
N LEU A 71 4.91 -4.04 10.86
CA LEU A 71 5.89 -4.25 11.94
C LEU A 71 5.41 -3.70 13.28
N GLU A 72 4.29 -2.99 13.30
CA GLU A 72 3.73 -2.42 14.52
C GLU A 72 2.57 -3.22 15.10
N ASP A 73 2.36 -4.45 14.62
CA ASP A 73 1.22 -5.25 15.09
C ASP A 73 1.35 -5.62 16.57
N ASP A 74 2.49 -6.19 16.96
CA ASP A 74 2.70 -6.66 18.31
C ASP A 74 3.56 -5.70 19.12
N ASP A 75 4.69 -5.33 18.58
CA ASP A 75 5.63 -4.41 19.22
C ASP A 75 5.93 -3.29 18.27
N THR A 76 5.77 -2.07 18.72
CA THR A 76 6.10 -0.92 17.89
C THR A 76 7.60 -0.93 17.58
N MET A 77 7.92 -0.97 16.29
CA MET A 77 9.30 -0.91 15.85
C MET A 77 9.72 0.56 15.80
N VAL A 78 10.42 1.00 16.82
CA VAL A 78 10.92 2.38 16.89
C VAL A 78 12.45 2.33 16.95
N LEU A 79 13.09 3.01 16.01
CA LEU A 79 14.54 3.07 15.97
C LEU A 79 15.07 4.01 17.07
N PRO A 80 16.38 3.91 17.41
CA PRO A 80 16.94 4.74 18.49
C PRO A 80 16.76 6.25 18.29
N ASP A 81 16.61 6.72 17.05
CA ASP A 81 16.38 8.12 16.74
C ASP A 81 14.90 8.53 16.77
N GLY A 82 14.03 7.62 17.22
CA GLY A 82 12.60 7.89 17.33
C GLY A 82 11.80 7.64 16.06
N VAL A 83 12.42 7.06 15.03
CA VAL A 83 11.73 6.77 13.76
C VAL A 83 10.90 5.51 13.88
N ARG A 84 9.61 5.61 13.51
CA ARG A 84 8.69 4.47 13.49
C ARG A 84 8.78 3.79 12.12
N VAL A 85 8.95 2.48 12.12
CA VAL A 85 8.96 1.69 10.89
C VAL A 85 7.63 0.96 10.80
N LEU A 86 6.79 1.33 9.83
CA LEU A 86 5.46 0.71 9.69
C LEU A 86 5.54 -0.66 9.05
N GLY A 87 6.40 -0.85 8.07
CA GLY A 87 6.52 -2.13 7.40
C GLY A 87 6.64 -2.02 5.90
N ASP A 88 6.15 -3.04 5.21
CA ASP A 88 6.29 -3.17 3.76
C ASP A 88 4.95 -3.39 3.07
N ILE A 89 4.80 -2.77 1.90
CA ILE A 89 3.65 -2.97 1.02
C ILE A 89 4.17 -3.54 -0.30
N TYR A 90 3.80 -4.79 -0.60
CA TYR A 90 4.14 -5.44 -1.87
C TYR A 90 2.94 -5.38 -2.79
N ILE A 91 3.11 -4.86 -4.00
CA ILE A 91 2.02 -4.73 -4.99
C ILE A 91 2.41 -5.46 -6.25
N SER A 92 1.54 -6.38 -6.72
CA SER A 92 1.73 -7.03 -8.00
C SER A 92 1.30 -6.09 -9.13
N ILE A 93 2.24 -5.71 -9.98
CA ILE A 93 1.92 -4.87 -11.14
C ILE A 93 1.00 -5.62 -12.10
N ASP A 94 1.18 -6.94 -12.23
CA ASP A 94 0.35 -7.76 -13.12
C ASP A 94 -1.10 -7.77 -12.66
N LYS A 95 -1.33 -7.93 -11.36
CA LYS A 95 -2.68 -7.90 -10.80
C LYS A 95 -3.29 -6.50 -10.88
N ALA A 96 -2.50 -5.47 -10.65
CA ALA A 96 -2.98 -4.10 -10.76
C ALA A 96 -3.48 -3.82 -12.17
N ARG A 97 -2.75 -4.28 -13.18
CA ARG A 97 -3.14 -4.12 -14.58
C ARG A 97 -4.38 -4.93 -14.93
N SER A 98 -4.43 -6.20 -14.52
CA SER A 98 -5.57 -7.06 -14.84
C SER A 98 -6.83 -6.62 -14.13
N GLN A 99 -6.74 -6.17 -12.89
CA GLN A 99 -7.89 -5.67 -12.15
C GLN A 99 -8.40 -4.34 -12.71
N ALA A 100 -7.48 -3.46 -13.13
CA ALA A 100 -7.88 -2.21 -13.77
C ALA A 100 -8.72 -2.50 -15.01
N GLU A 101 -8.26 -3.42 -15.84
CA GLU A 101 -8.98 -3.82 -17.05
C GLU A 101 -10.32 -4.47 -16.71
N GLU A 102 -10.32 -5.40 -15.76
CA GLU A 102 -11.53 -6.11 -15.35
C GLU A 102 -12.60 -5.18 -14.82
N TYR A 103 -12.21 -4.17 -14.03
CA TYR A 103 -13.16 -3.24 -13.41
C TYR A 103 -13.43 -1.99 -14.24
N GLY A 104 -12.78 -1.85 -15.38
CA GLY A 104 -12.97 -0.67 -16.24
C GLY A 104 -12.33 0.59 -15.67
N HIS A 105 -11.25 0.45 -14.92
CA HIS A 105 -10.48 1.58 -14.37
C HIS A 105 -9.20 1.79 -15.14
N SER A 106 -8.57 2.95 -14.91
CA SER A 106 -7.20 3.15 -15.37
C SER A 106 -6.25 2.36 -14.45
N PHE A 107 -5.08 2.04 -14.98
CA PHE A 107 -4.03 1.42 -14.18
C PHE A 107 -3.65 2.33 -12.99
N LEU A 108 -3.57 3.64 -13.24
CA LEU A 108 -3.25 4.60 -12.19
C LEU A 108 -4.23 4.50 -11.00
N ARG A 109 -5.53 4.44 -11.30
CA ARG A 109 -6.55 4.29 -10.25
C ARG A 109 -6.33 3.03 -9.44
N GLU A 110 -6.11 1.92 -10.13
CA GLU A 110 -5.99 0.63 -9.45
C GLU A 110 -4.74 0.58 -8.58
N ILE A 111 -3.58 1.00 -9.11
CA ILE A 111 -2.35 0.94 -8.34
C ILE A 111 -2.37 1.91 -7.15
N CYS A 112 -2.96 3.08 -7.31
CA CYS A 112 -3.12 4.01 -6.19
C CYS A 112 -4.06 3.44 -5.13
N PHE A 113 -5.14 2.81 -5.54
CA PHE A 113 -6.07 2.17 -4.61
C PHE A 113 -5.36 1.09 -3.80
N LEU A 114 -4.60 0.23 -4.46
CA LEU A 114 -3.88 -0.85 -3.77
C LEU A 114 -2.84 -0.30 -2.79
N ALA A 115 -2.13 0.74 -3.19
CA ALA A 115 -1.13 1.35 -2.32
C ALA A 115 -1.75 1.98 -1.08
N VAL A 116 -2.83 2.73 -1.25
CA VAL A 116 -3.53 3.37 -0.11
C VAL A 116 -4.15 2.32 0.80
N HIS A 117 -4.72 1.28 0.21
CA HIS A 117 -5.27 0.16 0.97
C HIS A 117 -4.20 -0.49 1.84
N GLY A 118 -3.03 -0.76 1.24
CA GLY A 118 -1.90 -1.32 1.98
C GLY A 118 -1.41 -0.39 3.09
N PHE A 119 -1.36 0.91 2.82
CA PHE A 119 -0.96 1.90 3.81
C PHE A 119 -1.87 1.84 5.06
N TYR A 120 -3.18 1.81 4.87
CA TYR A 120 -4.09 1.76 6.00
C TYR A 120 -4.01 0.42 6.75
N HIS A 121 -3.70 -0.67 6.05
CA HIS A 121 -3.42 -1.94 6.74
C HIS A 121 -2.18 -1.83 7.62
N LEU A 122 -1.13 -1.14 7.16
CA LEU A 122 0.06 -0.92 7.98
C LEU A 122 -0.25 -0.16 9.27
N LEU A 123 -1.25 0.71 9.22
CA LEU A 123 -1.68 1.47 10.40
C LEU A 123 -2.61 0.68 11.31
N GLY A 124 -2.96 -0.55 10.94
CA GLY A 124 -3.81 -1.40 11.76
C GLY A 124 -5.27 -1.43 11.39
N TYR A 125 -5.68 -0.71 10.36
CA TYR A 125 -7.05 -0.79 9.87
C TYR A 125 -7.27 -2.11 9.15
N ASP A 126 -8.47 -2.64 9.23
CA ASP A 126 -8.84 -3.85 8.50
C ASP A 126 -10.30 -3.75 8.03
N HIS A 127 -10.78 -4.82 7.39
CA HIS A 127 -12.15 -4.87 6.90
C HIS A 127 -12.84 -6.19 7.30
N MET A 128 -12.52 -6.66 8.50
CA MET A 128 -13.06 -7.92 9.02
C MET A 128 -14.54 -7.81 9.42
N THR A 129 -14.98 -6.62 9.82
CA THR A 129 -16.38 -6.37 10.14
C THR A 129 -16.93 -5.29 9.21
N PRO A 130 -18.26 -5.22 9.01
CA PRO A 130 -18.84 -4.14 8.19
C PRO A 130 -18.50 -2.75 8.70
N GLU A 131 -18.39 -2.57 10.00
CA GLU A 131 -18.03 -1.28 10.59
C GLU A 131 -16.58 -0.91 10.30
N ASP A 132 -15.67 -1.86 10.46
CA ASP A 132 -14.26 -1.66 10.17
C ASP A 132 -14.05 -1.36 8.69
N GLU A 133 -14.74 -2.11 7.83
CA GLU A 133 -14.68 -1.90 6.39
C GLU A 133 -15.11 -0.50 6.01
N LYS A 134 -16.20 -0.03 6.59
CA LYS A 134 -16.73 1.31 6.30
C LYS A 134 -15.73 2.40 6.69
N VAL A 135 -15.10 2.27 7.85
CA VAL A 135 -14.11 3.25 8.33
C VAL A 135 -12.90 3.24 7.40
N MET A 136 -12.36 2.07 7.11
CA MET A 136 -11.18 1.94 6.28
C MET A 136 -11.41 2.48 4.87
N PHE A 137 -12.47 2.06 4.21
CA PHE A 137 -12.77 2.50 2.85
C PHE A 137 -13.13 3.98 2.79
N GLY A 138 -13.76 4.51 3.83
CA GLY A 138 -14.03 5.93 3.92
C GLY A 138 -12.76 6.75 3.92
N LYS A 139 -11.76 6.32 4.68
CA LYS A 139 -10.45 6.99 4.72
C LYS A 139 -9.72 6.88 3.38
N GLN A 140 -9.78 5.71 2.75
CA GLN A 140 -9.17 5.52 1.43
C GLN A 140 -9.79 6.45 0.39
N GLU A 141 -11.12 6.56 0.39
CA GLU A 141 -11.84 7.42 -0.53
C GLU A 141 -11.47 8.89 -0.36
N GLU A 142 -11.34 9.36 0.87
CA GLU A 142 -10.96 10.74 1.11
C GLU A 142 -9.60 11.08 0.54
N VAL A 143 -8.62 10.17 0.71
CA VAL A 143 -7.28 10.37 0.17
C VAL A 143 -7.28 10.35 -1.34
N LEU A 144 -7.94 9.35 -1.93
CA LEU A 144 -7.96 9.19 -3.38
C LEU A 144 -8.73 10.32 -4.07
N SER A 145 -9.85 10.74 -3.49
CA SER A 145 -10.67 11.82 -4.05
C SER A 145 -9.93 13.14 -4.11
N ALA A 146 -9.06 13.40 -3.14
CA ALA A 146 -8.24 14.62 -3.12
C ALA A 146 -7.35 14.73 -4.36
N TYR A 147 -7.05 13.62 -5.01
CA TYR A 147 -6.26 13.58 -6.24
C TYR A 147 -7.11 13.29 -7.48
N GLY A 148 -8.44 13.36 -7.35
CA GLY A 148 -9.33 13.06 -8.47
C GLY A 148 -9.35 11.59 -8.85
N ILE A 149 -8.91 10.73 -7.95
CA ILE A 149 -8.85 9.28 -8.19
C ILE A 149 -10.01 8.61 -7.47
N THR A 150 -10.92 8.03 -8.25
CA THR A 150 -12.07 7.33 -7.68
C THR A 150 -12.13 5.91 -8.26
N ARG A 151 -12.63 4.99 -7.51
CA ARG A 151 -12.69 3.60 -7.93
C ARG A 151 -14.08 3.14 -8.34
#